data_7aa3d8752a41296f5cb21225102b6fda
#
_entry.id   7aa3d8752a41296f5cb21225102b6fda
#
_cell.length_a   1.000
_cell.length_b   1.000
_cell.length_c   1.000
_cell.angle_alpha   90.00
_cell.angle_beta   90.00
_cell.angle_gamma   90.00
#
_symmetry.space_group_name_H-M   'P 1'
#
loop_
_entity.id
_entity.type
_entity.pdbx_description
1 polymer ?
#
loop_
_entity_poly.entity_id
_entity_poly.type
_entity_poly.pdbx_seq_one_letter_code
_entity_poly.pdbx_strand_id
1 'polypeptide(L)'
;MKNVLFALLLLSCFSGCGSTEDVASIGLRSFSNSGCKTEIETRAANASIADEEAIEYYASSNGKLVVKHTNAIFGCESKVSAEAHMEKDNKTIVVNETATNEIANCICPYDLTMEVGELVDNNAYTIKIVHQGTTLLEENVTYTKDLQGKKTIRQAMRYDE
;
A
#
# COMPACT_ATOMS: atom_id res chain seq x y z
N MET A 1 -0.73 61.81 -54.17
CA MET A 1 -0.78 60.34 -54.26
C MET A 1 -0.18 59.82 -52.97
N LYS A 2 -0.99 59.36 -52.04
CA LYS A 2 -0.59 59.02 -50.64
C LYS A 2 -0.40 57.52 -50.52
N ASN A 3 0.81 57.08 -50.22
CA ASN A 3 1.11 55.68 -49.91
C ASN A 3 0.81 55.42 -48.43
N VAL A 4 -0.13 54.60 -48.15
CA VAL A 4 -0.45 54.09 -46.80
C VAL A 4 0.27 52.78 -46.66
N LEU A 5 1.29 52.78 -45.79
CA LEU A 5 2.03 51.59 -45.36
C LEU A 5 1.21 50.89 -44.26
N PHE A 6 0.67 49.71 -44.58
CA PHE A 6 -0.02 48.86 -43.58
C PHE A 6 1.02 48.00 -42.88
N ALA A 7 1.34 48.31 -41.62
CA ALA A 7 2.18 47.50 -40.78
C ALA A 7 1.35 46.39 -40.16
N LEU A 8 1.54 45.13 -40.61
CA LEU A 8 0.95 43.94 -40.00
C LEU A 8 1.74 43.60 -38.74
N LEU A 9 1.15 43.84 -37.55
CA LEU A 9 1.65 43.33 -36.27
C LEU A 9 1.27 41.85 -36.17
N LEU A 10 2.23 40.93 -36.32
CA LEU A 10 2.07 39.53 -35.99
C LEU A 10 2.18 39.36 -34.49
N LEU A 11 1.02 39.23 -33.81
CA LEU A 11 0.95 38.74 -32.43
C LEU A 11 1.21 37.21 -32.43
N SER A 12 2.43 36.80 -32.13
CA SER A 12 2.76 35.42 -31.85
C SER A 12 2.21 35.05 -30.47
N CYS A 13 1.05 34.39 -30.42
CA CYS A 13 0.57 33.72 -29.22
C CYS A 13 1.47 32.52 -28.92
N PHE A 14 2.42 32.69 -27.97
CA PHE A 14 3.06 31.55 -27.32
C PHE A 14 2.03 30.87 -26.46
N SER A 15 1.33 29.89 -27.04
CA SER A 15 0.59 28.88 -26.28
C SER A 15 1.62 28.01 -25.58
N GLY A 16 1.98 28.39 -24.36
CA GLY A 16 2.69 27.51 -23.45
C GLY A 16 1.78 26.30 -23.15
N CYS A 17 1.99 25.21 -23.88
CA CYS A 17 1.49 23.91 -23.52
C CYS A 17 2.27 23.49 -22.29
N GLY A 18 1.76 23.84 -21.09
CA GLY A 18 2.19 23.23 -19.86
C GLY A 18 1.78 21.78 -19.94
N SER A 19 2.73 20.88 -20.23
CA SER A 19 2.58 19.46 -19.96
C SER A 19 2.38 19.33 -18.45
N THR A 20 1.13 19.22 -18.00
CA THR A 20 0.85 18.54 -16.75
C THR A 20 1.35 17.13 -16.97
N GLU A 21 2.52 16.82 -16.44
CA GLU A 21 2.91 15.43 -16.22
C GLU A 21 1.77 14.84 -15.40
N ASP A 22 0.99 13.95 -16.03
CA ASP A 22 0.06 13.09 -15.30
C ASP A 22 0.92 12.29 -14.30
N VAL A 23 0.97 12.79 -13.07
CA VAL A 23 1.53 12.02 -11.96
C VAL A 23 0.64 10.79 -11.87
N ALA A 24 1.11 9.67 -12.40
CA ALA A 24 0.39 8.42 -12.39
C ALA A 24 -0.05 8.19 -10.94
N SER A 25 -1.35 8.19 -10.70
CA SER A 25 -1.89 8.12 -9.35
C SER A 25 -1.35 6.85 -8.69
N ILE A 26 -0.54 7.02 -7.63
CA ILE A 26 -0.05 5.89 -6.86
C ILE A 26 -1.24 5.17 -6.26
N GLY A 27 -1.39 3.89 -6.61
CA GLY A 27 -2.49 3.05 -6.19
C GLY A 27 -2.11 1.59 -6.17
N LEU A 28 -3.02 0.74 -5.72
CA LEU A 28 -2.85 -0.71 -5.74
C LEU A 28 -2.82 -1.23 -7.19
N ARG A 29 -1.79 -2.00 -7.52
CA ARG A 29 -1.60 -2.62 -8.85
C ARG A 29 -1.97 -4.09 -8.86
N SER A 30 -1.67 -4.79 -7.77
CA SER A 30 -2.08 -6.17 -7.57
C SER A 30 -2.32 -6.46 -6.09
N PHE A 31 -3.20 -7.40 -5.83
CA PHE A 31 -3.50 -7.94 -4.51
C PHE A 31 -3.69 -9.45 -4.61
N SER A 32 -3.11 -10.17 -3.68
CA SER A 32 -3.37 -11.58 -3.48
C SER A 32 -3.37 -11.92 -1.99
N ASN A 33 -4.11 -12.95 -1.61
CA ASN A 33 -4.09 -13.52 -0.28
C ASN A 33 -4.08 -15.06 -0.35
N SER A 34 -3.61 -15.70 0.73
CA SER A 34 -3.52 -17.17 0.83
C SER A 34 -4.86 -17.87 1.01
N GLY A 35 -5.91 -17.12 1.32
CA GLY A 35 -7.08 -17.66 2.02
C GLY A 35 -6.77 -17.91 3.51
N CYS A 36 -7.76 -18.40 4.23
CA CYS A 36 -7.61 -18.80 5.63
C CYS A 36 -6.63 -19.96 5.76
N LYS A 37 -5.58 -19.80 6.55
CA LYS A 37 -4.53 -20.83 6.75
C LYS A 37 -4.94 -21.85 7.81
N THR A 38 -5.51 -21.39 8.91
CA THR A 38 -5.93 -22.23 10.04
C THR A 38 -7.04 -21.52 10.82
N GLU A 39 -8.20 -22.12 10.94
CA GLU A 39 -9.29 -21.57 11.74
C GLU A 39 -9.00 -21.75 13.24
N ILE A 40 -9.17 -20.67 14.01
CA ILE A 40 -8.91 -20.63 15.44
C ILE A 40 -10.19 -20.17 16.13
N GLU A 41 -10.83 -21.06 16.89
CA GLU A 41 -11.98 -20.69 17.72
C GLU A 41 -11.52 -19.87 18.93
N THR A 42 -11.88 -18.58 18.98
CA THR A 42 -11.42 -17.66 20.03
C THR A 42 -11.97 -17.99 21.44
N ARG A 43 -13.00 -18.84 21.52
CA ARG A 43 -13.58 -19.32 22.79
C ARG A 43 -12.99 -20.63 23.29
N ALA A 44 -12.14 -21.29 22.50
CA ALA A 44 -11.47 -22.51 22.94
C ALA A 44 -10.48 -22.19 24.06
N ALA A 45 -10.42 -23.04 25.09
CA ALA A 45 -9.54 -22.82 26.25
C ALA A 45 -8.05 -22.72 25.89
N ASN A 46 -7.66 -23.27 24.73
CA ASN A 46 -6.29 -23.30 24.21
C ASN A 46 -6.17 -22.53 22.88
N ALA A 47 -7.04 -21.55 22.63
CA ALA A 47 -6.93 -20.72 21.42
C ALA A 47 -5.58 -19.98 21.45
N SER A 48 -4.71 -20.32 20.52
CA SER A 48 -3.40 -19.65 20.38
C SER A 48 -3.10 -19.37 18.92
N ILE A 49 -2.52 -18.20 18.69
CA ILE A 49 -1.93 -17.86 17.40
C ILE A 49 -0.42 -18.12 17.56
N ALA A 50 0.03 -19.27 17.04
CA ALA A 50 1.40 -19.76 17.26
C ALA A 50 2.44 -19.02 16.41
N ASP A 51 2.04 -18.44 15.26
CA ASP A 51 2.97 -17.89 14.29
C ASP A 51 3.19 -16.38 14.45
N GLU A 52 4.40 -15.93 14.11
CA GLU A 52 4.75 -14.51 14.06
C GLU A 52 3.90 -13.79 13.01
N GLU A 53 3.34 -12.65 13.37
CA GLU A 53 2.73 -11.70 12.45
C GLU A 53 3.73 -10.61 12.10
N ALA A 54 3.97 -10.39 10.81
CA ALA A 54 4.95 -9.43 10.36
C ALA A 54 4.56 -8.74 9.05
N ILE A 55 4.95 -7.47 8.93
CA ILE A 55 4.89 -6.71 7.69
C ILE A 55 6.29 -6.59 7.12
N GLU A 56 6.46 -7.00 5.87
CA GLU A 56 7.67 -6.81 5.08
C GLU A 56 7.35 -5.91 3.89
N TYR A 57 8.27 -5.03 3.52
CA TYR A 57 8.14 -4.22 2.31
C TYR A 57 9.49 -4.13 1.59
N TYR A 58 9.43 -4.08 0.26
CA TYR A 58 10.63 -3.97 -0.56
C TYR A 58 10.33 -3.39 -1.95
N ALA A 59 11.36 -2.83 -2.58
CA ALA A 59 11.26 -2.39 -3.97
C ALA A 59 11.27 -3.60 -4.92
N SER A 60 10.33 -3.61 -5.87
CA SER A 60 10.35 -4.58 -6.97
C SER A 60 11.22 -4.10 -8.13
N SER A 61 11.61 -5.01 -9.02
CA SER A 61 12.39 -4.69 -10.23
C SER A 61 11.68 -3.72 -11.20
N ASN A 62 10.36 -3.53 -11.03
CA ASN A 62 9.53 -2.74 -11.93
C ASN A 62 9.17 -1.36 -11.36
N GLY A 63 9.91 -0.87 -10.37
CA GLY A 63 9.63 0.44 -9.78
C GLY A 63 8.43 0.49 -8.83
N LYS A 64 7.93 -0.67 -8.38
CA LYS A 64 6.80 -0.76 -7.46
C LYS A 64 7.27 -1.09 -6.05
N LEU A 65 6.49 -0.69 -5.06
CA LEU A 65 6.61 -1.16 -3.70
C LEU A 65 5.80 -2.44 -3.53
N VAL A 66 6.44 -3.50 -3.06
CA VAL A 66 5.75 -4.72 -2.62
C VAL A 66 5.61 -4.66 -1.10
N VAL A 67 4.40 -4.89 -0.61
CA VAL A 67 4.09 -5.04 0.81
C VAL A 67 3.56 -6.45 1.02
N LYS A 68 4.15 -7.18 1.98
CA LYS A 68 3.69 -8.48 2.43
C LYS A 68 3.28 -8.39 3.90
N HIS A 69 2.09 -8.87 4.22
CA HIS A 69 1.64 -9.01 5.59
C HIS A 69 1.43 -10.50 5.87
N THR A 70 2.35 -11.08 6.59
CA THR A 70 2.34 -12.51 6.94
C THR A 70 1.56 -12.70 8.21
N ASN A 71 0.67 -13.71 8.23
CA ASN A 71 -0.22 -14.04 9.34
C ASN A 71 -1.11 -12.87 9.82
N ALA A 72 -1.57 -12.02 8.90
CA ALA A 72 -2.58 -11.01 9.15
C ALA A 72 -3.87 -11.65 9.68
N ILE A 73 -4.39 -11.18 10.82
CA ILE A 73 -5.53 -11.82 11.47
C ILE A 73 -6.84 -11.16 11.05
N PHE A 74 -7.74 -11.99 10.51
CA PHE A 74 -9.12 -11.61 10.20
C PHE A 74 -10.09 -12.63 10.82
N GLY A 75 -11.39 -12.35 10.80
CA GLY A 75 -12.41 -13.33 11.13
C GLY A 75 -12.41 -14.50 10.14
N CYS A 76 -12.92 -15.66 10.54
CA CYS A 76 -13.08 -16.78 9.62
C CYS A 76 -14.09 -16.45 8.51
N GLU A 77 -13.94 -17.09 7.36
CA GLU A 77 -14.73 -16.87 6.15
C GLU A 77 -14.69 -15.43 5.61
N SER A 78 -13.71 -14.63 6.08
CA SER A 78 -13.57 -13.25 5.64
C SER A 78 -13.30 -13.16 4.14
N LYS A 79 -13.99 -12.20 3.50
CA LYS A 79 -13.62 -11.72 2.19
C LYS A 79 -12.63 -10.56 2.36
N VAL A 80 -11.35 -10.90 2.31
CA VAL A 80 -10.23 -9.96 2.51
C VAL A 80 -9.97 -9.18 1.25
N SER A 81 -9.75 -7.87 1.39
CA SER A 81 -9.39 -6.95 0.31
C SER A 81 -8.37 -5.93 0.79
N ALA A 82 -7.67 -5.30 -0.15
CA ALA A 82 -6.79 -4.17 0.11
C ALA A 82 -7.01 -3.04 -0.89
N GLU A 83 -6.71 -1.83 -0.46
CA GLU A 83 -6.67 -0.62 -1.28
C GLU A 83 -5.38 0.13 -0.99
N ALA A 84 -4.85 0.84 -1.99
CA ALA A 84 -3.72 1.73 -1.78
C ALA A 84 -3.95 3.07 -2.47
N HIS A 85 -3.53 4.14 -1.82
CA HIS A 85 -3.60 5.48 -2.37
C HIS A 85 -2.49 6.36 -1.82
N MET A 86 -2.21 7.45 -2.51
CA MET A 86 -1.35 8.54 -2.04
C MET A 86 -2.20 9.56 -1.30
N GLU A 87 -1.78 10.01 -0.13
CA GLU A 87 -2.41 11.13 0.56
C GLU A 87 -2.14 12.47 -0.16
N LYS A 88 -2.87 13.51 0.24
CA LYS A 88 -2.78 14.86 -0.38
C LYS A 88 -1.40 15.53 -0.23
N ASP A 89 -0.57 15.04 0.67
CA ASP A 89 0.82 15.50 0.86
C ASP A 89 1.78 15.05 -0.24
N ASN A 90 1.31 14.15 -1.14
CA ASN A 90 2.09 13.51 -2.21
C ASN A 90 3.34 12.76 -1.70
N LYS A 91 3.31 12.29 -0.46
CA LYS A 91 4.41 11.57 0.20
C LYS A 91 3.94 10.34 0.96
N THR A 92 2.74 10.38 1.55
CA THR A 92 2.23 9.27 2.36
C THR A 92 1.46 8.30 1.49
N ILE A 93 1.96 7.08 1.40
CA ILE A 93 1.34 5.93 0.74
C ILE A 93 0.59 5.16 1.80
N VAL A 94 -0.74 5.15 1.72
CA VAL A 94 -1.59 4.37 2.62
C VAL A 94 -1.99 3.09 1.93
N VAL A 95 -1.73 1.96 2.57
CA VAL A 95 -2.27 0.64 2.22
C VAL A 95 -3.27 0.26 3.29
N ASN A 96 -4.52 0.11 2.91
CA ASN A 96 -5.62 -0.22 3.81
C ASN A 96 -6.11 -1.64 3.55
N GLU A 97 -6.01 -2.49 4.57
CA GLU A 97 -6.45 -3.88 4.57
C GLU A 97 -7.78 -3.99 5.29
N THR A 98 -8.77 -4.56 4.63
CA THR A 98 -10.15 -4.68 5.14
C THR A 98 -10.70 -6.07 4.91
N ALA A 99 -11.69 -6.43 5.70
CA ALA A 99 -12.43 -7.67 5.53
C ALA A 99 -13.94 -7.45 5.68
N THR A 100 -14.70 -8.30 5.03
CA THR A 100 -16.17 -8.38 5.15
C THR A 100 -16.59 -9.83 5.36
N ASN A 101 -17.82 -10.05 5.84
CA ASN A 101 -18.38 -11.38 6.11
C ASN A 101 -17.65 -12.17 7.20
N GLU A 102 -17.13 -11.48 8.21
CA GLU A 102 -16.43 -12.12 9.32
C GLU A 102 -17.41 -12.93 10.20
N ILE A 103 -17.01 -14.17 10.52
CA ILE A 103 -17.73 -14.98 11.50
C ILE A 103 -17.25 -14.60 12.90
N ALA A 104 -18.21 -14.32 13.80
CA ALA A 104 -17.91 -14.02 15.19
C ALA A 104 -17.31 -15.24 15.91
N ASN A 105 -16.34 -15.00 16.80
CA ASN A 105 -15.66 -15.99 17.65
C ASN A 105 -14.76 -16.99 16.90
N CYS A 106 -14.40 -16.71 15.68
CA CYS A 106 -13.42 -17.44 14.91
C CYS A 106 -12.47 -16.46 14.22
N ILE A 107 -11.16 -16.69 14.32
CA ILE A 107 -10.13 -15.92 13.64
C ILE A 107 -9.25 -16.81 12.79
N CYS A 108 -8.63 -16.21 11.79
CA CYS A 108 -7.83 -16.92 10.84
C CYS A 108 -6.64 -16.07 10.38
N PRO A 109 -5.41 -16.62 10.34
CA PRO A 109 -4.27 -15.96 9.72
C PRO A 109 -4.30 -16.07 8.20
N TYR A 110 -3.98 -14.97 7.53
CA TYR A 110 -3.84 -14.85 6.08
C TYR A 110 -2.46 -14.30 5.75
N ASP A 111 -1.88 -14.72 4.62
CA ASP A 111 -0.75 -14.04 4.03
C ASP A 111 -1.25 -13.14 2.91
N LEU A 112 -0.95 -11.85 3.00
CA LEU A 112 -1.33 -10.85 2.01
C LEU A 112 -0.10 -10.42 1.21
N THR A 113 -0.27 -10.16 -0.08
CA THR A 113 0.75 -9.55 -0.92
C THR A 113 0.11 -8.47 -1.78
N MET A 114 0.68 -7.26 -1.72
CA MET A 114 0.21 -6.07 -2.41
C MET A 114 1.34 -5.44 -3.21
N GLU A 115 1.09 -5.08 -4.46
CA GLU A 115 1.99 -4.23 -5.24
C GLU A 115 1.39 -2.84 -5.38
N VAL A 116 2.17 -1.81 -5.06
CA VAL A 116 1.75 -0.41 -5.04
C VAL A 116 2.66 0.44 -5.91
N GLY A 117 2.11 1.39 -6.56
CA GLY A 117 2.89 2.39 -7.26
C GLY A 117 2.75 2.28 -8.75
N GLU A 118 3.54 3.01 -9.53
CA GLU A 118 4.99 3.13 -9.61
C GLU A 118 5.53 4.29 -8.74
N LEU A 119 6.67 4.09 -8.10
CA LEU A 119 7.34 5.06 -7.24
C LEU A 119 8.55 5.67 -7.96
N VAL A 120 8.84 6.91 -7.64
CA VAL A 120 9.98 7.63 -8.21
C VAL A 120 11.25 7.31 -7.41
N ASP A 121 12.30 6.90 -8.11
CA ASP A 121 13.59 6.57 -7.50
C ASP A 121 14.21 7.77 -6.78
N ASN A 122 14.84 7.51 -5.63
CA ASN A 122 15.42 8.50 -4.72
C ASN A 122 14.43 9.50 -4.09
N ASN A 123 13.12 9.29 -4.21
CA ASN A 123 12.13 10.10 -3.49
C ASN A 123 11.86 9.54 -2.09
N ALA A 124 11.59 10.47 -1.16
CA ALA A 124 11.17 10.15 0.20
C ALA A 124 9.65 9.92 0.26
N TYR A 125 9.25 8.83 0.90
CA TYR A 125 7.86 8.47 1.13
C TYR A 125 7.64 8.07 2.60
N THR A 126 6.41 8.19 3.06
CA THR A 126 5.94 7.54 4.29
C THR A 126 5.08 6.35 3.88
N ILE A 127 5.45 5.15 4.31
CA ILE A 127 4.64 3.94 4.12
C ILE A 127 3.76 3.77 5.35
N LYS A 128 2.44 3.73 5.15
CA LYS A 128 1.46 3.54 6.21
C LYS A 128 0.57 2.35 5.91
N ILE A 129 0.61 1.34 6.77
CA ILE A 129 -0.22 0.15 6.66
C ILE A 129 -1.31 0.21 7.71
N VAL A 130 -2.54 0.18 7.27
CA VAL A 130 -3.75 0.22 8.09
C VAL A 130 -4.47 -1.11 7.95
N HIS A 131 -4.65 -1.81 9.06
CA HIS A 131 -5.36 -3.09 9.14
C HIS A 131 -6.64 -2.90 9.92
N GLN A 132 -7.79 -3.09 9.28
CA GLN A 132 -9.11 -2.92 9.88
C GLN A 132 -9.24 -1.60 10.70
N GLY A 133 -8.77 -0.49 10.12
CA GLY A 133 -8.80 0.84 10.74
C GLY A 133 -7.70 1.11 11.77
N THR A 134 -6.84 0.15 12.09
CA THR A 134 -5.70 0.31 13.00
C THR A 134 -4.41 0.46 12.23
N THR A 135 -3.62 1.50 12.50
CA THR A 135 -2.29 1.67 11.89
C THR A 135 -1.30 0.70 12.52
N LEU A 136 -0.79 -0.24 11.74
CA LEU A 136 0.21 -1.22 12.17
C LEU A 136 1.65 -0.76 11.89
N LEU A 137 1.86 -0.07 10.76
CA LEU A 137 3.15 0.46 10.34
C LEU A 137 2.98 1.90 9.88
N GLU A 138 3.90 2.77 10.29
CA GLU A 138 4.11 4.09 9.69
C GLU A 138 5.60 4.38 9.71
N GLU A 139 6.23 4.45 8.54
CA GLU A 139 7.68 4.53 8.41
C GLU A 139 8.09 5.42 7.25
N ASN A 140 9.09 6.28 7.49
CA ASN A 140 9.68 7.13 6.47
C ASN A 140 10.82 6.38 5.76
N VAL A 141 10.74 6.30 4.45
CA VAL A 141 11.70 5.60 3.61
C VAL A 141 12.13 6.45 2.42
N THR A 142 13.33 6.20 1.90
CA THR A 142 13.72 6.66 0.57
C THR A 142 13.56 5.49 -0.39
N TYR A 143 12.74 5.66 -1.43
CA TYR A 143 12.54 4.59 -2.42
C TYR A 143 13.80 4.45 -3.27
N THR A 144 14.43 3.30 -3.17
CA THR A 144 15.57 2.88 -4.00
C THR A 144 15.38 1.43 -4.41
N LYS A 145 16.13 0.95 -5.38
CA LYS A 145 16.04 -0.46 -5.84
C LYS A 145 16.39 -1.48 -4.75
N ASP A 146 17.12 -1.05 -3.73
CA ASP A 146 17.55 -1.88 -2.60
C ASP A 146 16.67 -1.67 -1.36
N LEU A 147 15.58 -0.88 -1.47
CA LEU A 147 14.67 -0.66 -0.36
C LEU A 147 14.11 -1.98 0.13
N GLN A 148 14.25 -2.23 1.42
CA GLN A 148 13.60 -3.33 2.13
C GLN A 148 13.46 -3.00 3.61
N GLY A 149 12.39 -3.49 4.22
CA GLY A 149 12.16 -3.36 5.66
C GLY A 149 11.24 -4.47 6.16
N LYS A 150 11.31 -4.69 7.47
CA LYS A 150 10.44 -5.64 8.18
C LYS A 150 10.06 -5.10 9.53
N LYS A 151 8.80 -5.26 9.91
CA LYS A 151 8.28 -4.98 11.26
C LYS A 151 7.51 -6.20 11.76
N THR A 152 7.92 -6.73 12.89
CA THR A 152 7.13 -7.73 13.62
C THR A 152 6.00 -7.02 14.35
N ILE A 153 4.78 -7.44 14.13
CA ILE A 153 3.55 -6.92 14.73
C ILE A 153 3.26 -7.71 16.00
N ARG A 154 3.35 -9.04 15.93
CA ARG A 154 3.14 -9.95 17.04
C ARG A 154 4.16 -11.07 16.99
N GLN A 155 4.83 -11.32 18.11
CA GLN A 155 5.71 -12.48 18.26
C GLN A 155 4.91 -13.77 18.27
N ALA A 156 5.49 -14.83 17.74
CA ALA A 156 4.96 -16.16 17.91
C ALA A 156 4.84 -16.48 19.42
N MET A 157 3.63 -16.83 19.86
CA MET A 157 3.46 -17.27 21.25
C MET A 157 3.89 -18.75 21.34
N ARG A 158 5.00 -18.99 22.04
CA ARG A 158 5.37 -20.33 22.46
C ARG A 158 4.74 -20.56 23.83
N TYR A 159 3.86 -21.52 23.91
CA TYR A 159 3.46 -22.08 25.19
C TYR A 159 4.53 -23.13 25.54
N ASP A 160 5.40 -22.78 26.47
CA ASP A 160 6.28 -23.79 27.10
C ASP A 160 5.34 -24.71 27.90
N GLU A 161 5.25 -25.99 27.51
CA GLU A 161 4.54 -27.04 28.24
C GLU A 161 5.22 -27.35 29.58
#